data_6e159db342b61c483c6845185e58198c
#
_entry.id   6e159db342b61c483c6845185e58198c
#
_cell.length_a   1.000
_cell.length_b   1.000
_cell.length_c   1.000
_cell.angle_alpha   90.00
_cell.angle_beta   90.00
_cell.angle_gamma   90.00
#
_symmetry.space_group_name_H-M   'P 1'
#
loop_
_entity.id
_entity.type
_entity.pdbx_description
1 polymer ?
#
loop_
_entity_poly.entity_id
_entity_poly.type
_entity_poly.pdbx_seq_one_letter_code
_entity_poly.pdbx_strand_id
1 'polypeptide(L)'
;MNVLVTVASKQGATEEIGQVLAGILRDAGLSVTTSAPEAVSGLDTFDAVVLGSAVYAGRWVGSASAFADRFAADLARREVWLFSSGPIGDPPLPTEEPPAASALVERLGAREHRSFAGRLDRDRIGLMERAVTRALKVPEGDFRDWEAIRAWGDEIAADLVGPTKVVRMFGTIRAAGATAPQGGTT
;
A
#
# COMPACT_ATOMS: atom_id res chain seq x y z
N MET A 1 -2.78 -10.68 12.62
CA MET A 1 -2.40 -9.26 12.66
C MET A 1 -3.51 -8.43 12.05
N ASN A 2 -3.79 -7.30 12.63
CA ASN A 2 -4.80 -6.35 12.16
C ASN A 2 -4.09 -5.21 11.42
N VAL A 3 -4.43 -5.01 10.17
CA VAL A 3 -3.80 -4.00 9.30
C VAL A 3 -4.83 -2.94 8.95
N LEU A 4 -4.45 -1.68 9.11
CA LEU A 4 -5.20 -0.55 8.58
C LEU A 4 -4.61 -0.16 7.22
N VAL A 5 -5.44 -0.12 6.19
CA VAL A 5 -5.10 0.53 4.92
C VAL A 5 -5.91 1.81 4.84
N THR A 6 -5.24 2.96 4.90
CA THR A 6 -5.88 4.27 4.89
C THR A 6 -5.30 5.14 3.77
N VAL A 7 -6.17 5.73 2.97
CA VAL A 7 -5.76 6.41 1.74
C VAL A 7 -6.51 7.71 1.56
N ALA A 8 -5.76 8.78 1.31
CA ALA A 8 -6.33 10.06 0.91
C ALA A 8 -6.29 10.21 -0.62
N SER A 9 -7.46 10.33 -1.22
CA SER A 9 -7.63 10.50 -2.67
C SER A 9 -8.71 11.53 -2.96
N LYS A 10 -8.49 12.39 -3.96
CA LYS A 10 -9.54 13.33 -4.40
C LYS A 10 -10.45 12.75 -5.48
N GLN A 11 -9.92 11.83 -6.29
CA GLN A 11 -10.58 11.35 -7.51
C GLN A 11 -10.65 9.82 -7.58
N GLY A 12 -10.34 9.15 -6.47
CA GLY A 12 -10.45 7.70 -6.34
C GLY A 12 -9.27 6.89 -6.88
N ALA A 13 -8.40 7.45 -7.73
CA ALA A 13 -7.33 6.67 -8.36
C ALA A 13 -6.33 6.07 -7.34
N THR A 14 -5.94 6.83 -6.33
CA THR A 14 -5.07 6.37 -5.24
C THR A 14 -5.81 5.40 -4.31
N GLU A 15 -7.11 5.61 -4.12
CA GLU A 15 -7.95 4.71 -3.32
C GLU A 15 -8.03 3.32 -3.96
N GLU A 16 -8.15 3.24 -5.29
CA GLU A 16 -8.11 1.97 -6.02
C GLU A 16 -6.80 1.20 -5.77
N ILE A 17 -5.64 1.89 -5.68
CA ILE A 17 -4.37 1.28 -5.27
C ILE A 17 -4.51 0.69 -3.85
N GLY A 18 -5.02 1.47 -2.91
CA GLY A 18 -5.24 1.01 -1.54
C GLY A 18 -6.16 -0.22 -1.44
N GLN A 19 -7.20 -0.29 -2.29
CA GLN A 19 -8.09 -1.46 -2.34
C GLN A 19 -7.38 -2.71 -2.86
N VAL A 20 -6.51 -2.58 -3.87
CA VAL A 20 -5.72 -3.71 -4.38
C VAL A 20 -4.75 -4.22 -3.30
N LEU A 21 -4.03 -3.31 -2.62
CA LEU A 21 -3.15 -3.67 -1.52
C LEU A 21 -3.92 -4.37 -0.38
N ALA A 22 -5.07 -3.82 -0.01
CA ALA A 22 -5.93 -4.42 1.01
C ALA A 22 -6.43 -5.82 0.62
N GLY A 23 -6.73 -6.05 -0.65
CA GLY A 23 -7.08 -7.37 -1.19
C GLY A 23 -5.96 -8.38 -0.98
N ILE A 24 -4.75 -8.05 -1.43
CA ILE A 24 -3.56 -8.90 -1.31
C ILE A 24 -3.28 -9.26 0.15
N LEU A 25 -3.34 -8.28 1.04
CA LEU A 25 -3.12 -8.51 2.46
C LEU A 25 -4.19 -9.44 3.08
N ARG A 26 -5.47 -9.33 2.64
CA ARG A 26 -6.52 -10.26 3.06
C ARG A 26 -6.29 -11.67 2.52
N ASP A 27 -5.89 -11.79 1.27
CA ASP A 27 -5.58 -13.08 0.64
C ASP A 27 -4.41 -13.78 1.32
N ALA A 28 -3.46 -13.01 1.89
CA ALA A 28 -2.39 -13.50 2.75
C ALA A 28 -2.84 -13.87 4.18
N GLY A 29 -4.14 -13.76 4.50
CA GLY A 29 -4.71 -14.17 5.79
C GLY A 29 -4.63 -13.09 6.87
N LEU A 30 -4.37 -11.84 6.52
CA LEU A 30 -4.38 -10.72 7.47
C LEU A 30 -5.80 -10.16 7.64
N SER A 31 -6.09 -9.63 8.83
CA SER A 31 -7.33 -8.92 9.10
C SER A 31 -7.18 -7.46 8.67
N VAL A 32 -7.85 -7.05 7.58
CA VAL A 32 -7.62 -5.73 6.97
C VAL A 32 -8.85 -4.86 7.05
N THR A 33 -8.70 -3.70 7.66
CA THR A 33 -9.67 -2.61 7.66
C THR A 33 -9.23 -1.53 6.66
N THR A 34 -10.15 -1.07 5.83
CA THR A 34 -9.94 0.09 4.94
C THR A 34 -10.77 1.26 5.44
N SER A 35 -10.18 2.44 5.51
CA SER A 35 -10.85 3.66 5.99
C SER A 35 -10.25 4.90 5.36
N ALA A 36 -11.04 5.95 5.20
CA ALA A 36 -10.49 7.27 4.91
C ALA A 36 -9.74 7.80 6.15
N PRO A 37 -8.66 8.57 5.98
CA PRO A 37 -7.85 9.09 7.09
C PRO A 37 -8.67 9.88 8.13
N GLU A 38 -9.67 10.60 7.68
CA GLU A 38 -10.55 11.41 8.52
C GLU A 38 -11.49 10.59 9.41
N ALA A 39 -11.82 9.38 8.97
CA ALA A 39 -12.74 8.49 9.68
C ALA A 39 -12.06 7.63 10.74
N VAL A 40 -10.72 7.59 10.76
CA VAL A 40 -9.97 6.82 11.76
C VAL A 40 -10.00 7.55 13.09
N SER A 41 -10.53 6.93 14.13
CA SER A 41 -10.63 7.51 15.47
C SER A 41 -9.45 7.14 16.40
N GLY A 42 -8.78 6.02 16.13
CA GLY A 42 -7.63 5.53 16.92
C GLY A 42 -6.92 4.39 16.21
N LEU A 43 -5.71 4.05 16.68
CA LEU A 43 -4.88 2.99 16.11
C LEU A 43 -4.69 1.79 17.04
N ASP A 44 -5.30 1.77 18.23
CA ASP A 44 -5.02 0.78 19.28
C ASP A 44 -5.27 -0.67 18.86
N THR A 45 -6.18 -0.89 17.92
CA THR A 45 -6.53 -2.23 17.43
C THR A 45 -5.70 -2.70 16.25
N PHE A 46 -4.81 -1.85 15.71
CA PHE A 46 -4.01 -2.15 14.54
C PHE A 46 -2.55 -2.41 14.90
N ASP A 47 -2.00 -3.46 14.33
CA ASP A 47 -0.59 -3.84 14.45
C ASP A 47 0.26 -3.16 13.38
N ALA A 48 -0.33 -2.92 12.21
CA ALA A 48 0.33 -2.35 11.05
C ALA A 48 -0.57 -1.33 10.32
N VAL A 49 0.05 -0.38 9.62
CA VAL A 49 -0.63 0.66 8.86
C VAL A 49 0.00 0.81 7.47
N VAL A 50 -0.82 0.77 6.44
CA VAL A 50 -0.46 1.21 5.09
C VAL A 50 -1.15 2.54 4.83
N LEU A 51 -0.38 3.62 4.76
CA LEU A 51 -0.87 4.98 4.54
C LEU A 51 -0.53 5.46 3.14
N GLY A 52 -1.55 5.75 2.36
CA GLY A 52 -1.42 6.25 1.01
C GLY A 52 -1.95 7.67 0.81
N SER A 53 -1.32 8.42 -0.08
CA SER A 53 -1.82 9.72 -0.47
C SER A 53 -1.64 10.00 -1.95
N ALA A 54 -2.64 10.62 -2.56
CA ALA A 54 -2.43 11.31 -3.83
C ALA A 54 -1.51 12.52 -3.62
N VAL A 55 -0.72 12.82 -4.66
CA VAL A 55 0.19 13.97 -4.68
C VAL A 55 -0.35 15.03 -5.63
N TYR A 56 -0.51 16.25 -5.12
CA TYR A 56 -0.88 17.42 -5.89
C TYR A 56 0.14 18.52 -5.65
N ALA A 57 0.72 19.05 -6.72
CA ALA A 57 1.76 20.09 -6.65
C ALA A 57 2.89 19.71 -5.65
N GLY A 58 3.34 18.48 -5.70
CA GLY A 58 4.42 17.97 -4.84
C GLY A 58 4.05 17.75 -3.36
N ARG A 59 2.75 17.79 -3.02
CA ARG A 59 2.27 17.64 -1.63
C ARG A 59 1.23 16.53 -1.51
N TRP A 60 1.25 15.86 -0.39
CA TRP A 60 0.20 14.94 0.01
C TRP A 60 -1.13 15.67 0.23
N VAL A 61 -2.23 14.96 0.05
CA VAL A 61 -3.56 15.45 0.41
C VAL A 61 -3.60 15.76 1.91
N GLY A 62 -4.22 16.89 2.26
CA GLY A 62 -4.21 17.41 3.62
C GLY A 62 -4.71 16.44 4.68
N SER A 63 -5.67 15.57 4.35
CA SER A 63 -6.18 14.57 5.29
C SER A 63 -5.14 13.48 5.61
N ALA A 64 -4.32 13.05 4.64
CA ALA A 64 -3.23 12.12 4.93
C ALA A 64 -2.15 12.75 5.80
N SER A 65 -1.80 14.02 5.52
CA SER A 65 -0.83 14.75 6.35
C SER A 65 -1.36 14.95 7.79
N ALA A 66 -2.62 15.35 7.93
CA ALA A 66 -3.25 15.53 9.24
C ALA A 66 -3.35 14.20 10.04
N PHE A 67 -3.62 13.08 9.35
CA PHE A 67 -3.58 11.74 9.95
C PHE A 67 -2.17 11.41 10.45
N ALA A 68 -1.14 11.59 9.61
CA ALA A 68 0.25 11.35 9.97
C ALA A 68 0.70 12.23 11.16
N ASP A 69 0.25 13.47 11.22
CA ASP A 69 0.55 14.40 12.33
C ASP A 69 -0.17 13.96 13.61
N ARG A 70 -1.45 13.67 13.52
CA ARG A 70 -2.30 13.28 14.65
C ARG A 70 -1.82 12.00 15.33
N PHE A 71 -1.39 11.02 14.55
CA PHE A 71 -1.02 9.69 15.03
C PHE A 71 0.49 9.41 14.99
N ALA A 72 1.35 10.44 14.87
CA ALA A 72 2.78 10.24 14.68
C ALA A 72 3.42 9.33 15.76
N ALA A 73 3.10 9.54 17.03
CA ALA A 73 3.63 8.75 18.13
C ALA A 73 3.08 7.30 18.13
N ASP A 74 1.87 7.10 17.65
CA ASP A 74 1.26 5.78 17.53
C ASP A 74 1.80 5.00 16.32
N LEU A 75 2.02 5.67 15.20
CA LEU A 75 2.61 5.13 14.00
C LEU A 75 4.07 4.71 14.23
N ALA A 76 4.86 5.52 14.92
CA ALA A 76 6.26 5.20 15.24
C ALA A 76 6.45 3.92 16.08
N ARG A 77 5.39 3.37 16.67
CA ARG A 77 5.39 2.10 17.43
C ARG A 77 4.80 0.93 16.67
N ARG A 78 4.49 1.11 15.39
CA ARG A 78 3.83 0.10 14.53
C ARG A 78 4.62 -0.14 13.28
N GLU A 79 4.27 -1.21 12.58
CA GLU A 79 4.75 -1.47 11.24
C GLU A 79 4.05 -0.54 10.26
N VAL A 80 4.79 0.35 9.60
CA VAL A 80 4.22 1.38 8.72
C VAL A 80 4.84 1.32 7.34
N TRP A 81 3.98 1.31 6.32
CA TRP A 81 4.34 1.50 4.91
C TRP A 81 3.64 2.73 4.37
N LEU A 82 4.35 3.48 3.57
CA LEU A 82 3.84 4.71 2.97
C LEU A 82 3.83 4.58 1.45
N PHE A 83 2.82 5.16 0.79
CA PHE A 83 2.89 5.32 -0.64
C PHE A 83 2.30 6.63 -1.13
N SER A 84 2.88 7.12 -2.22
CA SER A 84 2.39 8.26 -2.98
C SER A 84 1.83 7.80 -4.32
N SER A 85 0.80 8.46 -4.82
CA SER A 85 0.35 8.30 -6.19
C SER A 85 0.13 9.67 -6.81
N GLY A 86 0.79 9.91 -7.96
CA GLY A 86 0.65 11.22 -8.57
C GLY A 86 1.51 11.55 -9.76
N PRO A 87 2.73 11.01 -9.94
CA PRO A 87 3.41 11.18 -11.20
C PRO A 87 2.54 10.69 -12.36
N ILE A 88 2.43 11.50 -13.42
CA ILE A 88 1.56 11.21 -14.58
C ILE A 88 2.41 11.33 -15.85
N GLY A 89 2.17 10.43 -16.80
CA GLY A 89 2.88 10.40 -18.07
C GLY A 89 3.85 9.22 -18.20
N ASP A 90 4.46 9.10 -19.36
CA ASP A 90 5.52 8.13 -19.65
C ASP A 90 6.67 8.86 -20.37
N PRO A 91 7.80 9.12 -19.71
CA PRO A 91 8.08 8.80 -18.29
C PRO A 91 7.21 9.62 -17.32
N PRO A 92 6.95 9.08 -16.10
CA PRO A 92 6.12 9.78 -15.12
C PRO A 92 6.77 11.09 -14.66
N LEU A 93 5.99 12.16 -14.57
CA LEU A 93 6.44 13.48 -14.12
C LEU A 93 5.59 13.96 -12.93
N PRO A 94 6.21 14.53 -11.87
CA PRO A 94 7.64 14.66 -11.65
C PRO A 94 8.31 13.31 -11.34
N THR A 95 9.57 13.15 -11.72
CA THR A 95 10.38 11.95 -11.47
C THR A 95 10.92 11.88 -10.04
N GLU A 96 10.90 13.00 -9.33
CA GLU A 96 11.42 13.10 -7.97
C GLU A 96 10.34 12.74 -6.95
N GLU A 97 10.75 12.02 -5.91
CA GLU A 97 9.89 11.79 -4.74
C GLU A 97 9.48 13.13 -4.10
N PRO A 98 8.24 13.26 -3.62
CA PRO A 98 7.86 14.43 -2.85
C PRO A 98 8.83 14.60 -1.66
N PRO A 99 9.49 15.76 -1.48
CA PRO A 99 10.43 15.97 -0.37
C PRO A 99 9.82 15.68 1.01
N ALA A 100 8.50 15.83 1.11
CA ALA A 100 7.75 15.50 2.32
C ALA A 100 7.70 13.99 2.61
N ALA A 101 7.90 13.12 1.62
CA ALA A 101 7.81 11.67 1.81
C ALA A 101 8.97 11.12 2.64
N SER A 102 10.21 11.53 2.32
CA SER A 102 11.39 11.10 3.08
C SER A 102 11.33 11.57 4.54
N ALA A 103 10.89 12.81 4.78
CA ALA A 103 10.69 13.33 6.14
C ALA A 103 9.59 12.55 6.91
N LEU A 104 8.56 12.06 6.21
CA LEU A 104 7.52 11.23 6.81
C LEU A 104 8.06 9.83 7.17
N VAL A 105 8.86 9.21 6.31
CA VAL A 105 9.50 7.92 6.59
C VAL A 105 10.30 7.98 7.88
N GLU A 106 11.17 8.98 8.01
CA GLU A 106 12.00 9.16 9.21
C GLU A 106 11.15 9.44 10.45
N ARG A 107 10.20 10.38 10.35
CA ARG A 107 9.36 10.81 11.48
C ARG A 107 8.44 9.70 12.00
N LEU A 108 7.90 8.88 11.11
CA LEU A 108 6.96 7.82 11.47
C LEU A 108 7.64 6.47 11.70
N GLY A 109 8.97 6.38 11.48
CA GLY A 109 9.68 5.11 11.53
C GLY A 109 9.16 4.12 10.48
N ALA A 110 8.68 4.61 9.33
CA ALA A 110 8.12 3.76 8.31
C ALA A 110 9.19 2.86 7.69
N ARG A 111 8.81 1.63 7.35
CA ARG A 111 9.70 0.65 6.74
C ARG A 111 10.11 1.07 5.33
N GLU A 112 9.17 1.63 4.60
CA GLU A 112 9.38 2.01 3.21
C GLU A 112 8.37 3.08 2.78
N HIS A 113 8.74 3.84 1.75
CA HIS A 113 7.84 4.66 0.94
C HIS A 113 7.98 4.29 -0.53
N ARG A 114 6.87 4.09 -1.23
CA ARG A 114 6.85 3.91 -2.70
C ARG A 114 6.02 4.96 -3.39
N SER A 115 6.52 5.40 -4.54
CA SER A 115 5.78 6.27 -5.45
C SER A 115 5.27 5.45 -6.63
N PHE A 116 3.98 5.53 -6.87
CA PHE A 116 3.32 4.93 -8.03
C PHE A 116 2.85 6.03 -8.99
N ALA A 117 2.87 5.74 -10.28
CA ALA A 117 2.23 6.60 -11.25
C ALA A 117 0.73 6.73 -10.95
N GLY A 118 0.15 7.82 -11.36
CA GLY A 118 -1.26 8.13 -11.15
C GLY A 118 -2.13 7.90 -12.39
N ARG A 119 -3.40 8.26 -12.25
CA ARG A 119 -4.35 8.36 -13.34
C ARG A 119 -4.86 9.79 -13.44
N LEU A 120 -4.90 10.34 -14.66
CA LEU A 120 -5.59 11.59 -14.95
C LEU A 120 -6.80 11.30 -15.83
N ASP A 121 -7.97 11.54 -15.28
CA ASP A 121 -9.25 11.51 -15.96
C ASP A 121 -9.83 12.93 -15.92
N ARG A 122 -9.84 13.61 -17.08
CA ARG A 122 -10.30 14.99 -17.15
C ARG A 122 -11.78 15.15 -16.85
N ASP A 123 -12.56 14.10 -16.97
CA ASP A 123 -14.00 14.18 -16.67
C ASP A 123 -14.27 14.14 -15.16
N ARG A 124 -13.29 13.69 -14.36
CA ARG A 124 -13.37 13.64 -12.90
C ARG A 124 -12.73 14.83 -12.18
N ILE A 125 -12.05 15.72 -12.89
CA ILE A 125 -11.41 16.90 -12.30
C ILE A 125 -12.25 18.16 -12.52
N GLY A 126 -12.10 19.14 -11.59
CA GLY A 126 -12.79 20.41 -11.66
C GLY A 126 -12.35 21.27 -12.86
N LEU A 127 -13.16 22.27 -13.22
CA LEU A 127 -12.88 23.16 -14.36
C LEU A 127 -11.52 23.84 -14.27
N MET A 128 -11.13 24.31 -13.08
CA MET A 128 -9.82 24.94 -12.85
C MET A 128 -8.66 23.95 -13.04
N GLU A 129 -8.74 22.75 -12.45
CA GLU A 129 -7.73 21.70 -12.61
C GLU A 129 -7.63 21.25 -14.08
N ARG A 130 -8.77 21.15 -14.77
CA ARG A 130 -8.83 20.84 -16.21
C ARG A 130 -8.13 21.90 -17.06
N ALA A 131 -8.31 23.18 -16.74
CA ALA A 131 -7.61 24.27 -17.42
C ALA A 131 -6.09 24.20 -17.18
N VAL A 132 -5.65 23.97 -15.94
CA VAL A 132 -4.24 23.86 -15.58
C VAL A 132 -3.59 22.65 -16.25
N THR A 133 -4.18 21.46 -16.17
CA THR A 133 -3.64 20.25 -16.79
C THR A 133 -3.56 20.37 -18.31
N ARG A 134 -4.50 21.07 -18.93
CA ARG A 134 -4.48 21.35 -20.37
C ARG A 134 -3.37 22.34 -20.73
N ALA A 135 -3.20 23.43 -19.96
CA ALA A 135 -2.14 24.41 -20.16
C ALA A 135 -0.73 23.81 -20.00
N LEU A 136 -0.55 22.92 -19.04
CA LEU A 136 0.69 22.18 -18.80
C LEU A 136 0.87 20.97 -19.71
N LYS A 137 -0.07 20.72 -20.64
CA LYS A 137 -0.06 19.54 -21.54
C LYS A 137 0.12 18.21 -20.82
N VAL A 138 -0.40 18.09 -19.60
CA VAL A 138 -0.36 16.84 -18.85
C VAL A 138 -1.15 15.78 -19.62
N PRO A 139 -0.56 14.61 -19.93
CA PRO A 139 -1.24 13.57 -20.68
C PRO A 139 -2.40 12.98 -19.83
N GLU A 140 -3.51 12.70 -20.51
CA GLU A 140 -4.64 12.00 -19.94
C GLU A 140 -4.45 10.49 -20.09
N GLY A 141 -4.78 9.72 -19.05
CA GLY A 141 -4.66 8.26 -19.09
C GLY A 141 -4.47 7.67 -17.70
N ASP A 142 -4.43 6.35 -17.69
CA ASP A 142 -4.06 5.55 -16.52
C ASP A 142 -2.62 5.05 -16.71
N PHE A 143 -1.72 5.56 -15.90
CA PHE A 143 -0.29 5.26 -15.95
C PHE A 143 0.16 4.36 -14.80
N ARG A 144 -0.79 3.84 -14.00
CA ARG A 144 -0.48 3.01 -12.86
C ARG A 144 0.06 1.65 -13.30
N ASP A 145 1.21 1.30 -12.75
CA ASP A 145 1.80 -0.03 -12.91
C ASP A 145 1.18 -0.99 -11.90
N TRP A 146 0.17 -1.72 -12.34
CA TRP A 146 -0.56 -2.67 -11.50
C TRP A 146 0.27 -3.89 -11.11
N GLU A 147 1.29 -4.25 -11.90
CA GLU A 147 2.20 -5.34 -11.56
C GLU A 147 3.11 -4.92 -10.40
N ALA A 148 3.72 -3.75 -10.49
CA ALA A 148 4.53 -3.18 -9.41
C ALA A 148 3.73 -2.96 -8.12
N ILE A 149 2.47 -2.50 -8.22
CA ILE A 149 1.59 -2.33 -7.06
C ILE A 149 1.29 -3.66 -6.38
N ARG A 150 1.00 -4.72 -7.16
CA ARG A 150 0.75 -6.07 -6.61
C ARG A 150 2.00 -6.66 -5.98
N ALA A 151 3.15 -6.58 -6.67
CA ALA A 151 4.41 -7.05 -6.14
C ALA A 151 4.74 -6.42 -4.78
N TRP A 152 4.52 -5.11 -4.65
CA TRP A 152 4.72 -4.44 -3.36
C TRP A 152 3.73 -4.89 -2.29
N GLY A 153 2.48 -5.15 -2.64
CA GLY A 153 1.50 -5.73 -1.73
C GLY A 153 1.93 -7.10 -1.21
N ASP A 154 2.49 -7.94 -2.09
CA ASP A 154 3.03 -9.26 -1.72
C ASP A 154 4.26 -9.14 -0.80
N GLU A 155 5.14 -8.16 -1.03
CA GLU A 155 6.28 -7.86 -0.15
C GLU A 155 5.81 -7.46 1.26
N ILE A 156 4.84 -6.54 1.37
CA ILE A 156 4.24 -6.15 2.66
C ILE A 156 3.61 -7.36 3.35
N ALA A 157 2.88 -8.18 2.60
CA ALA A 157 2.27 -9.39 3.14
C ALA A 157 3.32 -10.36 3.67
N ALA A 158 4.41 -10.59 2.94
CA ALA A 158 5.50 -11.46 3.36
C ALA A 158 6.18 -10.96 4.65
N ASP A 159 6.42 -9.66 4.77
CA ASP A 159 6.98 -9.02 5.96
C ASP A 159 6.07 -9.21 7.19
N LEU A 160 4.76 -9.03 7.01
CA LEU A 160 3.78 -9.10 8.09
C LEU A 160 3.46 -10.54 8.52
N VAL A 161 3.45 -11.49 7.58
CA VAL A 161 3.18 -12.91 7.89
C VAL A 161 4.42 -13.58 8.48
N GLY A 162 5.63 -13.17 8.06
CA GLY A 162 6.92 -13.72 8.50
C GLY A 162 7.15 -15.19 8.07
N PRO A 163 8.37 -15.67 8.05
CA PRO A 163 8.71 -17.01 7.53
C PRO A 163 8.11 -18.16 8.36
N THR A 164 7.70 -17.93 9.60
CA THR A 164 7.19 -18.98 10.49
C THR A 164 5.72 -19.35 10.26
N LYS A 165 4.93 -18.52 9.60
CA LYS A 165 3.50 -18.78 9.36
C LYS A 165 3.20 -19.46 8.02
N VAL A 166 4.07 -19.31 7.03
CA VAL A 166 3.89 -19.91 5.70
C VAL A 166 3.90 -21.46 5.76
N VAL A 167 4.63 -22.05 6.69
CA VAL A 167 4.70 -23.53 6.85
C VAL A 167 3.37 -24.15 7.30
N ARG A 168 2.44 -23.38 7.87
CA ARG A 168 1.15 -23.92 8.34
C ARG A 168 0.03 -23.88 7.31
N MET A 169 0.17 -23.13 6.21
CA MET A 169 -0.85 -23.05 5.16
C MET A 169 -0.72 -24.12 4.08
N PHE A 170 0.48 -24.66 3.88
CA PHE A 170 0.66 -25.81 2.99
C PHE A 170 0.58 -27.07 3.86
N GLY A 171 -0.62 -27.64 3.92
CA GLY A 171 -0.94 -28.81 4.74
C GLY A 171 0.08 -29.93 4.59
N THR A 172 0.45 -30.48 5.73
CA THR A 172 1.23 -31.71 5.88
C THR A 172 0.79 -32.78 4.88
N ILE A 173 1.55 -32.96 3.80
CA ILE A 173 1.47 -34.19 3.00
C ILE A 173 2.12 -35.27 3.88
N ARG A 174 1.27 -36.02 4.54
CA ARG A 174 1.66 -37.23 5.29
C ARG A 174 2.27 -38.20 4.28
N ALA A 175 3.58 -38.41 4.35
CA ALA A 175 4.20 -39.54 3.68
C ALA A 175 3.63 -40.83 4.31
N ALA A 176 2.73 -41.48 3.57
CA ALA A 176 2.24 -42.78 3.91
C ALA A 176 3.35 -43.83 3.71
N GLY A 177 3.52 -44.65 4.69
CA GLY A 177 4.54 -45.65 4.94
C GLY A 177 5.08 -46.43 3.73
N ALA A 178 6.36 -46.55 3.72
CA ALA A 178 7.05 -47.67 3.09
C ALA A 178 7.29 -48.73 4.16
N THR A 179 6.44 -49.74 4.15
CA THR A 179 6.66 -51.00 4.89
C THR A 179 7.72 -51.80 4.12
N ALA A 180 8.88 -51.96 4.68
CA ALA A 180 9.90 -52.88 4.18
C ALA A 180 9.51 -54.33 4.46
N PRO A 181 9.67 -55.29 3.53
CA PRO A 181 9.47 -56.71 3.82
C PRO A 181 10.70 -57.26 4.52
N GLN A 182 10.45 -57.90 5.66
CA GLN A 182 11.45 -58.73 6.35
C GLN A 182 11.62 -60.04 5.59
N GLY A 183 12.79 -60.22 4.97
CA GLY A 183 13.21 -61.50 4.41
C GLY A 183 13.70 -62.41 5.52
N GLY A 184 13.02 -63.53 5.76
CA GLY A 184 13.49 -64.61 6.54
C GLY A 184 14.58 -65.43 5.81
N THR A 185 15.55 -65.85 6.55
CA THR A 185 16.57 -66.81 6.09
C THR A 185 16.45 -68.07 6.94
N THR A 186 16.35 -69.14 6.27
CA THR A 186 16.63 -70.50 6.75
C THR A 186 18.13 -70.72 6.90
#